data_d30f6a061b52ef0f622c5b6665705ce8
#
_entry.id   d30f6a061b52ef0f622c5b6665705ce8
#
_cell.length_a   1.000
_cell.length_b   1.000
_cell.length_c   1.000
_cell.angle_alpha   90.00
_cell.angle_beta   90.00
_cell.angle_gamma   90.00
#
_symmetry.space_group_name_H-M   'P 1'
#
loop_
_entity.id
_entity.type
_entity.pdbx_description
1 polymer ?
#
loop_
_entity_poly.entity_id
_entity_poly.type
_entity_poly.pdbx_seq_one_letter_code
_entity_poly.pdbx_strand_id
1 'polypeptide(L)'
;GYLYSHAQKMGCNKIALGHHYDDVIETILMGMLYSAQVQTMMPKLHSTNFEGMELIRPLYMVREDDIKAWRDYNDLHFIQCACKFTDTCTTCNNEENRSKRMEIKELIATLKKVNPYVEGNIFKSVENVNLDTVVAYKSKGEKHHFLDTYDEKLEEQGE
;
A
#
# COMPACT_ATOMS: atom_id res chain seq x y z
N GLY A 1 -1.64 0.69 18.69
CA GLY A 1 -1.44 1.42 19.81
C GLY A 1 -2.41 2.53 20.19
N TYR A 2 -1.86 3.70 20.46
CA TYR A 2 -2.57 4.84 21.07
C TYR A 2 -3.85 5.23 20.33
N LEU A 3 -3.82 5.36 19.01
CA LEU A 3 -4.97 5.75 18.20
C LEU A 3 -6.17 4.79 18.36
N TYR A 4 -5.93 3.48 18.33
CA TYR A 4 -6.98 2.48 18.54
C TYR A 4 -7.59 2.55 19.95
N SER A 5 -6.73 2.65 20.97
CA SER A 5 -7.19 2.76 22.36
C SER A 5 -8.03 4.04 22.58
N HIS A 6 -7.63 5.15 21.95
CA HIS A 6 -8.37 6.40 22.04
C HIS A 6 -9.73 6.32 21.31
N ALA A 7 -9.76 5.74 20.12
CA ALA A 7 -10.97 5.53 19.35
C ALA A 7 -12.00 4.66 20.12
N GLN A 8 -11.55 3.56 20.74
CA GLN A 8 -12.41 2.70 21.57
C GLN A 8 -13.00 3.46 22.76
N LYS A 9 -12.19 4.27 23.45
CA LYS A 9 -12.67 5.12 24.55
C LYS A 9 -13.74 6.13 24.13
N MET A 10 -13.70 6.55 22.86
CA MET A 10 -14.71 7.44 22.26
C MET A 10 -15.93 6.68 21.71
N GLY A 11 -16.01 5.35 21.89
CA GLY A 11 -17.09 4.53 21.37
C GLY A 11 -17.02 4.27 19.85
N CYS A 12 -15.88 4.56 19.20
CA CYS A 12 -15.69 4.28 17.79
C CYS A 12 -15.31 2.81 17.58
N ASN A 13 -15.81 2.19 16.50
CA ASN A 13 -15.44 0.84 16.08
C ASN A 13 -14.60 0.81 14.79
N LYS A 14 -14.31 1.99 14.22
CA LYS A 14 -13.51 2.10 12.99
C LYS A 14 -12.50 3.23 13.09
N ILE A 15 -11.35 3.02 12.43
CA ILE A 15 -10.36 4.07 12.15
C ILE A 15 -10.29 4.24 10.64
N ALA A 16 -10.57 5.45 10.15
CA ALA A 16 -10.42 5.82 8.76
C ALA A 16 -9.06 6.48 8.54
N LEU A 17 -8.27 5.96 7.59
CA LEU A 17 -7.00 6.54 7.16
C LEU A 17 -7.14 7.17 5.79
N GLY A 18 -6.46 8.30 5.59
CA GLY A 18 -6.50 9.09 4.35
C GLY A 18 -5.62 8.56 3.21
N HIS A 19 -5.18 7.28 3.25
CA HIS A 19 -4.44 6.70 2.14
C HIS A 19 -5.30 6.63 0.88
N HIS A 20 -4.69 6.98 -0.24
CA HIS A 20 -5.35 7.07 -1.54
C HIS A 20 -4.68 6.14 -2.58
N TYR A 21 -5.19 6.14 -3.81
CA TYR A 21 -4.75 5.25 -4.90
C TYR A 21 -3.24 5.32 -5.15
N ASP A 22 -2.67 6.53 -5.17
CA ASP A 22 -1.25 6.72 -5.43
C ASP A 22 -0.37 6.13 -4.30
N ASP A 23 -0.81 6.22 -3.03
CA ASP A 23 -0.14 5.54 -1.91
C ASP A 23 -0.11 4.02 -2.08
N VAL A 24 -1.17 3.45 -2.66
CA VAL A 24 -1.27 2.00 -2.91
C VAL A 24 -0.24 1.55 -3.93
N ILE A 25 -0.17 2.21 -5.10
CA ILE A 25 0.79 1.85 -6.16
C ILE A 25 2.24 2.08 -5.71
N GLU A 26 2.50 3.14 -4.97
CA GLU A 26 3.82 3.38 -4.36
C GLU A 26 4.19 2.26 -3.38
N THR A 27 3.25 1.82 -2.54
CA THR A 27 3.48 0.74 -1.56
C THR A 27 3.79 -0.58 -2.24
N ILE A 28 3.12 -0.91 -3.35
CA ILE A 28 3.40 -2.11 -4.15
C ILE A 28 4.85 -2.09 -4.64
N LEU A 29 5.27 -1.02 -5.32
CA LEU A 29 6.62 -0.90 -5.85
C LEU A 29 7.68 -0.84 -4.75
N MET A 30 7.42 -0.15 -3.63
CA MET A 30 8.32 -0.15 -2.47
C MET A 30 8.50 -1.57 -1.91
N GLY A 31 7.43 -2.35 -1.83
CA GLY A 31 7.48 -3.76 -1.40
C GLY A 31 8.38 -4.59 -2.31
N MET A 32 8.20 -4.47 -3.63
CA MET A 32 8.97 -5.20 -4.63
C MET A 32 10.45 -4.80 -4.65
N LEU A 33 10.73 -3.50 -4.71
CA LEU A 33 12.08 -2.99 -5.00
C LEU A 33 12.98 -2.91 -3.75
N TYR A 34 12.40 -2.71 -2.56
CA TYR A 34 13.18 -2.51 -1.33
C TYR A 34 12.96 -3.60 -0.27
N SER A 35 11.94 -4.46 -0.43
CA SER A 35 11.61 -5.47 0.59
C SER A 35 11.48 -6.88 0.02
N ALA A 36 11.68 -7.08 -1.29
CA ALA A 36 11.51 -8.36 -1.99
C ALA A 36 10.13 -9.02 -1.71
N GLN A 37 9.08 -8.20 -1.64
CA GLN A 37 7.72 -8.65 -1.34
C GLN A 37 6.71 -8.05 -2.32
N VAL A 38 5.84 -8.89 -2.87
CA VAL A 38 4.65 -8.45 -3.61
C VAL A 38 3.51 -8.35 -2.61
N GLN A 39 3.23 -7.15 -2.15
CA GLN A 39 2.17 -6.86 -1.19
C GLN A 39 1.68 -5.42 -1.32
N THR A 40 0.49 -5.16 -0.80
CA THR A 40 -0.07 -3.80 -0.73
C THR A 40 -0.72 -3.54 0.61
N MET A 41 -1.13 -2.31 0.85
CA MET A 41 -2.01 -1.99 1.96
C MET A 41 -3.44 -2.44 1.65
N MET A 42 -4.11 -3.10 2.59
CA MET A 42 -5.49 -3.54 2.40
C MET A 42 -6.47 -2.36 2.51
N PRO A 43 -7.54 -2.31 1.68
CA PRO A 43 -8.55 -1.25 1.77
C PRO A 43 -9.28 -1.25 3.11
N LYS A 44 -9.44 -2.41 3.73
CA LYS A 44 -9.96 -2.59 5.09
C LYS A 44 -9.38 -3.83 5.74
N LEU A 45 -9.27 -3.81 7.07
CA LEU A 45 -8.83 -4.98 7.85
C LEU A 45 -9.34 -4.89 9.29
N HIS A 46 -9.61 -6.04 9.88
CA HIS A 46 -9.90 -6.14 11.31
C HIS A 46 -8.60 -6.01 12.12
N SER A 47 -8.69 -5.33 13.25
CA SER A 47 -7.55 -5.23 14.15
C SER A 47 -7.33 -6.56 14.88
N THR A 48 -6.10 -7.04 14.90
CA THR A 48 -5.73 -8.26 15.65
C THR A 48 -5.55 -8.00 17.14
N ASN A 49 -5.26 -6.74 17.52
CA ASN A 49 -4.93 -6.37 18.90
C ASN A 49 -6.07 -5.61 19.62
N PHE A 50 -7.10 -5.19 18.89
CA PHE A 50 -8.22 -4.41 19.41
C PHE A 50 -9.52 -5.01 18.90
N GLU A 51 -10.11 -5.86 19.72
CA GLU A 51 -11.36 -6.56 19.38
C GLU A 51 -12.47 -5.58 18.99
N GLY A 52 -13.21 -5.93 17.93
CA GLY A 52 -14.29 -5.10 17.40
C GLY A 52 -13.85 -3.85 16.63
N MET A 53 -12.54 -3.59 16.51
CA MET A 53 -12.00 -2.45 15.76
C MET A 53 -11.65 -2.84 14.33
N GLU A 54 -11.99 -1.98 13.39
CA GLU A 54 -11.68 -2.09 11.96
C GLU A 54 -10.89 -0.88 11.48
N LEU A 55 -9.91 -1.09 10.61
CA LEU A 55 -9.23 -0.03 9.87
C LEU A 55 -9.81 0.02 8.46
N ILE A 56 -10.15 1.20 7.98
CA ILE A 56 -10.65 1.43 6.63
C ILE A 56 -9.87 2.53 5.92
N ARG A 57 -9.85 2.49 4.58
CA ARG A 57 -9.23 3.51 3.71
C ARG A 57 -10.26 3.99 2.69
N PRO A 58 -11.11 4.96 3.06
CA PRO A 58 -12.20 5.41 2.19
C PRO A 58 -11.74 5.98 0.85
N LEU A 59 -10.53 6.54 0.80
CA LEU A 59 -9.95 7.16 -0.40
C LEU A 59 -9.13 6.18 -1.27
N TYR A 60 -9.18 4.87 -0.98
CA TYR A 60 -8.35 3.85 -1.62
C TYR A 60 -8.35 3.88 -3.15
N MET A 61 -9.49 4.22 -3.76
CA MET A 61 -9.68 4.31 -5.21
C MET A 61 -9.60 5.74 -5.76
N VAL A 62 -9.35 6.74 -4.92
CA VAL A 62 -9.31 8.15 -5.31
C VAL A 62 -7.88 8.56 -5.63
N ARG A 63 -7.69 9.30 -6.73
CA ARG A 63 -6.37 9.80 -7.13
C ARG A 63 -5.92 10.98 -6.27
N GLU A 64 -4.61 11.08 -6.04
CA GLU A 64 -4.02 12.23 -5.31
C GLU A 64 -4.37 13.56 -5.99
N ASP A 65 -4.36 13.60 -7.33
CA ASP A 65 -4.67 14.80 -8.10
C ASP A 65 -6.14 15.23 -7.97
N ASP A 66 -7.08 14.27 -7.87
CA ASP A 66 -8.49 14.55 -7.61
C ASP A 66 -8.69 15.14 -6.21
N ILE A 67 -7.97 14.63 -5.22
CA ILE A 67 -7.97 15.15 -3.84
C ILE A 67 -7.43 16.59 -3.82
N LYS A 68 -6.34 16.86 -4.54
CA LYS A 68 -5.78 18.21 -4.66
C LYS A 68 -6.76 19.17 -5.35
N ALA A 69 -7.36 18.74 -6.45
CA ALA A 69 -8.37 19.55 -7.16
C ALA A 69 -9.59 19.84 -6.27
N TRP A 70 -10.06 18.86 -5.52
CA TRP A 70 -11.15 19.04 -4.55
C TRP A 70 -10.78 20.01 -3.42
N ARG A 71 -9.56 19.90 -2.89
CA ARG A 71 -9.00 20.85 -1.91
C ARG A 71 -9.02 22.29 -2.43
N ASP A 72 -8.51 22.48 -3.64
CA ASP A 72 -8.36 23.80 -4.25
C ASP A 72 -9.73 24.42 -4.58
N TYR A 73 -10.66 23.60 -5.07
CA TYR A 73 -12.04 24.03 -5.32
C TYR A 73 -12.78 24.51 -4.05
N ASN A 74 -12.49 23.87 -2.91
CA ASN A 74 -13.13 24.21 -1.63
C ASN A 74 -12.29 25.19 -0.78
N ASP A 75 -11.19 25.74 -1.31
CA ASP A 75 -10.27 26.64 -0.60
C ASP A 75 -9.79 26.08 0.74
N LEU A 76 -9.50 24.78 0.80
CA LEU A 76 -9.08 24.10 2.02
C LEU A 76 -7.56 24.18 2.19
N HIS A 77 -7.12 24.48 3.40
CA HIS A 77 -5.72 24.58 3.75
C HIS A 77 -5.33 23.45 4.71
N PHE A 78 -4.46 22.56 4.25
CA PHE A 78 -3.95 21.45 5.06
C PHE A 78 -2.50 21.71 5.50
N ILE A 79 -2.14 21.16 6.64
CA ILE A 79 -0.76 21.15 7.12
C ILE A 79 0.06 20.27 6.14
N GLN A 80 1.01 20.87 5.44
CA GLN A 80 1.81 20.19 4.43
C GLN A 80 2.82 19.18 5.03
N CYS A 81 3.36 19.47 6.20
CA CYS A 81 4.29 18.59 6.89
C CYS A 81 4.22 18.81 8.40
N ALA A 82 3.88 17.76 9.16
CA ALA A 82 3.95 17.78 10.63
C ALA A 82 5.38 18.00 11.17
N CYS A 83 6.41 17.70 10.36
CA CYS A 83 7.81 17.89 10.70
C CYS A 83 8.25 19.37 10.78
N LYS A 84 7.44 20.31 10.24
CA LYS A 84 7.72 21.75 10.37
C LYS A 84 7.59 22.29 11.79
N PHE A 85 7.11 21.49 12.74
CA PHE A 85 7.08 21.82 14.16
C PHE A 85 8.45 21.60 14.86
N THR A 86 9.40 20.98 14.19
CA THR A 86 10.77 20.87 14.69
C THR A 86 11.70 21.52 13.66
N ASP A 87 12.38 22.58 14.03
CA ASP A 87 13.37 23.29 13.19
C ASP A 87 14.53 22.40 12.73
N THR A 88 14.47 21.10 13.02
CA THR A 88 15.48 20.07 12.77
C THR A 88 14.96 18.88 11.95
N CYS A 89 13.97 19.07 11.08
CA CYS A 89 13.59 17.97 10.18
C CYS A 89 14.66 17.75 9.10
N THR A 90 15.68 16.96 9.45
CA THR A 90 16.72 16.49 8.54
C THR A 90 16.18 15.58 7.43
N THR A 91 15.00 14.98 7.62
CA THR A 91 14.39 14.05 6.67
C THR A 91 13.75 14.76 5.47
N CYS A 92 13.27 16.00 5.65
CA CYS A 92 12.59 16.75 4.58
C CYS A 92 13.55 17.65 3.76
N ASN A 93 14.74 17.95 4.25
CA ASN A 93 15.66 18.95 3.68
C ASN A 93 17.02 18.41 3.20
N ASN A 94 17.33 17.12 3.38
CA ASN A 94 18.57 16.54 2.89
C ASN A 94 18.33 15.81 1.56
N GLU A 95 18.98 16.27 0.49
CA GLU A 95 19.05 15.58 -0.80
C GLU A 95 19.62 14.15 -0.69
N GLU A 96 20.47 13.89 0.30
CA GLU A 96 21.02 12.56 0.58
C GLU A 96 20.02 11.58 1.22
N ASN A 97 18.94 12.09 1.84
CA ASN A 97 17.86 11.29 2.44
C ASN A 97 16.53 11.47 1.70
N ARG A 98 16.59 11.51 0.38
CA ARG A 98 15.36 11.38 -0.45
C ARG A 98 14.59 10.17 0.02
N SER A 99 13.37 10.37 0.53
CA SER A 99 12.59 9.26 1.02
C SER A 99 12.39 8.27 -0.14
N LYS A 100 12.55 6.98 0.11
CA LYS A 100 12.32 5.91 -0.89
C LYS A 100 10.99 6.08 -1.63
N ARG A 101 10.02 6.67 -0.96
CA ARG A 101 8.71 7.01 -1.55
C ARG A 101 8.83 8.07 -2.65
N MET A 102 9.70 9.06 -2.51
CA MET A 102 9.94 10.08 -3.54
C MET A 102 10.59 9.46 -4.78
N GLU A 103 11.57 8.57 -4.60
CA GLU A 103 12.19 7.83 -5.70
C GLU A 103 11.15 7.01 -6.48
N ILE A 104 10.23 6.34 -5.77
CA ILE A 104 9.14 5.59 -6.40
C ILE A 104 8.18 6.51 -7.17
N LYS A 105 7.82 7.66 -6.63
CA LYS A 105 6.99 8.65 -7.34
C LYS A 105 7.63 9.08 -8.66
N GLU A 106 8.92 9.37 -8.66
CA GLU A 106 9.68 9.75 -9.85
C GLU A 106 9.77 8.59 -10.86
N LEU A 107 9.98 7.37 -10.38
CA LEU A 107 9.97 6.18 -11.22
C LEU A 107 8.62 6.00 -11.92
N ILE A 108 7.52 6.06 -11.18
CA ILE A 108 6.16 5.96 -11.73
C ILE A 108 5.92 7.07 -12.77
N ALA A 109 6.28 8.32 -12.46
CA ALA A 109 6.13 9.44 -13.38
C ALA A 109 6.94 9.25 -14.67
N THR A 110 8.12 8.64 -14.58
CA THR A 110 8.96 8.32 -15.74
C THR A 110 8.33 7.20 -16.58
N LEU A 111 7.88 6.12 -15.95
CA LEU A 111 7.22 5.01 -16.63
C LEU A 111 5.92 5.44 -17.32
N LYS A 112 5.17 6.35 -16.69
CA LYS A 112 3.91 6.89 -17.24
C LYS A 112 4.08 7.63 -18.57
N LYS A 113 5.25 8.23 -18.79
CA LYS A 113 5.56 8.90 -20.08
C LYS A 113 5.64 7.91 -21.24
N VAL A 114 6.03 6.67 -20.96
CA VAL A 114 6.16 5.59 -21.96
C VAL A 114 4.88 4.75 -22.05
N ASN A 115 4.26 4.47 -20.90
CA ASN A 115 3.06 3.67 -20.82
C ASN A 115 2.01 4.38 -19.95
N PRO A 116 0.96 4.99 -20.54
CA PRO A 116 -0.07 5.70 -19.80
C PRO A 116 -0.90 4.80 -18.88
N TYR A 117 -0.87 3.49 -19.07
CA TYR A 117 -1.60 2.50 -18.27
C TYR A 117 -0.80 1.95 -17.09
N VAL A 118 0.46 2.36 -16.91
CA VAL A 118 1.39 1.76 -15.93
C VAL A 118 0.85 1.79 -14.51
N GLU A 119 0.24 2.89 -14.10
CA GLU A 119 -0.32 3.04 -12.74
C GLU A 119 -1.46 2.04 -12.50
N GLY A 120 -2.37 1.90 -13.46
CA GLY A 120 -3.45 0.91 -13.40
C GLY A 120 -2.93 -0.53 -13.43
N ASN A 121 -1.88 -0.79 -14.21
CA ASN A 121 -1.26 -2.12 -14.26
C ASN A 121 -0.58 -2.48 -12.94
N ILE A 122 0.13 -1.55 -12.30
CA ILE A 122 0.72 -1.76 -10.97
C ILE A 122 -0.39 -2.05 -9.96
N PHE A 123 -1.44 -1.23 -9.92
CA PHE A 123 -2.56 -1.41 -9.00
C PHE A 123 -3.20 -2.81 -9.15
N LYS A 124 -3.55 -3.19 -10.37
CA LYS A 124 -4.20 -4.46 -10.67
C LYS A 124 -3.31 -5.68 -10.51
N SER A 125 -1.98 -5.52 -10.53
CA SER A 125 -1.05 -6.65 -10.41
C SER A 125 -1.24 -7.46 -9.11
N VAL A 126 -1.65 -6.81 -8.02
CA VAL A 126 -1.91 -7.48 -6.74
C VAL A 126 -3.34 -8.03 -6.62
N GLU A 127 -4.22 -7.72 -7.58
CA GLU A 127 -5.56 -8.31 -7.71
C GLU A 127 -5.56 -9.53 -8.65
N ASN A 128 -4.54 -9.66 -9.51
CA ASN A 128 -4.40 -10.69 -10.54
C ASN A 128 -3.16 -11.57 -10.29
N VAL A 129 -2.92 -11.97 -9.05
CA VAL A 129 -1.82 -12.89 -8.73
C VAL A 129 -2.20 -14.30 -9.15
N ASN A 130 -1.48 -14.86 -10.14
CA ASN A 130 -1.62 -16.25 -10.54
C ASN A 130 -0.67 -17.13 -9.70
N LEU A 131 -1.22 -17.85 -8.73
CA LEU A 131 -0.44 -18.68 -7.80
C LEU A 131 0.24 -19.87 -8.50
N ASP A 132 -0.28 -20.35 -9.62
CA ASP A 132 0.31 -21.47 -10.37
C ASP A 132 1.64 -21.09 -11.06
N THR A 133 1.90 -19.79 -11.19
CA THR A 133 3.11 -19.26 -11.85
C THR A 133 4.02 -18.48 -10.91
N VAL A 134 3.82 -18.60 -9.59
CA VAL A 134 4.71 -18.04 -8.56
C VAL A 134 5.53 -19.16 -7.92
N VAL A 135 6.82 -18.93 -7.74
CA VAL A 135 7.74 -19.92 -7.14
C VAL A 135 7.36 -20.25 -5.70
N ALA A 136 6.93 -19.23 -4.94
CA ALA A 136 6.48 -19.39 -3.57
C ALA A 136 5.58 -18.22 -3.13
N TYR A 137 4.67 -18.47 -2.20
CA TYR A 137 3.85 -17.44 -1.57
C TYR A 137 3.65 -17.71 -0.08
N LYS A 138 3.22 -16.71 0.65
CA LYS A 138 2.86 -16.83 2.06
C LYS A 138 1.36 -16.65 2.24
N SER A 139 0.72 -17.55 2.99
CA SER A 139 -0.69 -17.45 3.37
C SER A 139 -0.85 -17.86 4.82
N LYS A 140 -1.58 -17.06 5.61
CA LYS A 140 -1.85 -17.32 7.04
C LYS A 140 -0.59 -17.62 7.90
N GLY A 141 0.55 -17.03 7.51
CA GLY A 141 1.85 -17.23 8.19
C GLY A 141 2.66 -18.42 7.68
N GLU A 142 2.10 -19.27 6.84
CA GLU A 142 2.77 -20.42 6.23
C GLU A 142 3.35 -20.06 4.86
N LYS A 143 4.49 -20.66 4.53
CA LYS A 143 5.12 -20.52 3.22
C LYS A 143 4.77 -21.75 2.39
N HIS A 144 4.24 -21.51 1.20
CA HIS A 144 3.95 -22.52 0.18
C HIS A 144 4.97 -22.37 -0.96
N HIS A 145 5.51 -23.49 -1.44
CA HIS A 145 6.49 -23.52 -2.51
C HIS A 145 5.99 -24.43 -3.64
N PHE A 146 6.32 -24.14 -4.90
CA PHE A 146 5.84 -24.92 -6.03
C PHE A 146 6.25 -26.41 -5.94
N LEU A 147 7.36 -26.72 -5.27
CA LEU A 147 7.82 -28.10 -5.05
C LEU A 147 6.92 -28.88 -4.08
N ASP A 148 6.13 -28.22 -3.25
CA ASP A 148 5.29 -28.91 -2.25
C ASP A 148 4.25 -29.84 -2.92
N THR A 149 3.81 -29.49 -4.14
CA THR A 149 2.80 -30.23 -4.92
C THR A 149 3.30 -30.65 -6.30
N TYR A 150 4.60 -30.55 -6.57
CA TYR A 150 5.15 -30.77 -7.91
C TYR A 150 4.97 -32.22 -8.39
N ASP A 151 5.22 -33.19 -7.53
CA ASP A 151 5.13 -34.60 -7.85
C ASP A 151 3.68 -35.13 -7.77
N GLU A 152 2.82 -34.54 -6.94
CA GLU A 152 1.40 -34.91 -6.82
C GLU A 152 0.62 -34.73 -8.16
N LYS A 153 0.96 -33.68 -8.92
CA LYS A 153 0.36 -33.40 -10.25
C LYS A 153 0.72 -34.44 -11.32
N LEU A 154 1.75 -35.23 -11.12
CA LEU A 154 2.12 -36.32 -12.04
C LEU A 154 1.25 -37.56 -11.84
N GLU A 155 0.80 -37.81 -10.62
CA GLU A 155 -0.07 -38.95 -10.29
C GLU A 155 -1.50 -38.76 -10.82
N GLU A 156 -2.03 -37.51 -10.79
CA GLU A 156 -3.36 -37.17 -11.33
C GLU A 156 -3.43 -37.18 -12.87
N GLN A 157 -2.31 -37.07 -13.59
CA GLN A 157 -2.27 -37.10 -15.06
C GLN A 157 -2.00 -38.52 -15.60
N GLY A 158 -1.75 -39.51 -14.75
CA GLY A 158 -1.42 -40.90 -15.10
C GLY A 158 -2.63 -41.85 -15.05
N GLU A 159 -3.84 -41.38 -14.71
CA GLU A 159 -5.11 -42.11 -14.84
C GLU A 159 -5.89 -41.62 -16.08
#